data_93347562251a54ebf866596306304909
#
_entry.id   93347562251a54ebf866596306304909
#
_cell.length_a   1.000
_cell.length_b   1.000
_cell.length_c   1.000
_cell.angle_alpha   90.00
_cell.angle_beta   90.00
_cell.angle_gamma   90.00
#
_symmetry.space_group_name_H-M   'P 1'
#
loop_
_entity.id
_entity.type
_entity.pdbx_description
1 polymer ?
#
loop_
_entity_poly.entity_id
_entity_poly.type
_entity_poly.pdbx_seq_one_letter_code
_entity_poly.pdbx_strand_id
1 'polypeptide(L)'
;GGWSSNIHLTCHKRGKPVWDNIYKNFLSADNSQKDKIIPVGAARGIFEIQNIISDTNNVILSLIKKLGLNMPNRMTLSCSKEQYSCALDLVSSSDPSNSFIDLQNDVTQKDIELSFKEGFRSVEHLKRYSTLGMATDQGKTSNILGLASMAKLKGTNISEVGTTIFRLPYVPVAISAFAGRSRGKNFRPTRLTPSHNVASKRNAVFVETGNWLRAQWFPEKGEKFWRQSVDREVIQTRNSVGICDVTTLGKIDIQGRDCSEFLNFVYTNAFAKLPINRVRYGLMLREDGVAYDDGTTARLGENHFIMTTTTANASLVFRNLEFVRQCLLPNLDVHLISTTDSWAQYSVAGPNSRRLLQKIVDKPKDITNENFPFMACRELTICGGVMARLFRISFSGELAYEIAVPTQYGNALFDALLSEGQEFNAVPYGTEALGVMRIEK
;
A
#
# COMPACT_ATOMS: atom_id res chain seq x y z
N GLY A 1 -29.22 20.63 22.61
CA GLY A 1 -27.90 20.80 22.04
C GLY A 1 -27.38 22.20 22.31
N GLY A 2 -26.08 22.31 22.47
CA GLY A 2 -25.36 23.57 22.69
C GLY A 2 -23.99 23.54 22.03
N TRP A 3 -23.25 24.62 22.18
CA TRP A 3 -21.91 24.76 21.64
C TRP A 3 -20.88 24.44 22.73
N SER A 4 -19.89 23.61 22.41
CA SER A 4 -18.75 23.33 23.26
C SER A 4 -17.46 23.82 22.59
N SER A 5 -16.58 24.43 23.36
CA SER A 5 -15.29 24.92 22.85
C SER A 5 -14.36 23.77 22.47
N ASN A 6 -13.70 23.88 21.32
CA ASN A 6 -12.68 22.94 20.87
C ASN A 6 -11.33 23.26 21.56
N ILE A 7 -11.08 22.61 22.68
CA ILE A 7 -9.94 22.92 23.57
C ILE A 7 -8.88 21.82 23.59
N HIS A 8 -9.09 20.71 22.88
CA HIS A 8 -8.24 19.52 22.95
C HIS A 8 -6.77 19.78 22.62
N LEU A 9 -6.47 20.73 21.71
CA LEU A 9 -5.09 21.08 21.35
C LEU A 9 -4.32 21.76 22.48
N THR A 10 -4.99 22.32 23.48
CA THR A 10 -4.36 22.94 24.64
C THR A 10 -4.13 21.96 25.79
N CYS A 11 -4.66 20.74 25.70
CA CYS A 11 -4.64 19.74 26.76
C CYS A 11 -3.51 18.71 26.65
N HIS A 12 -2.85 18.59 25.47
CA HIS A 12 -1.85 17.53 25.19
C HIS A 12 -0.58 17.64 26.06
N LYS A 13 -0.27 18.82 26.59
CA LYS A 13 0.85 19.04 27.53
C LYS A 13 0.41 19.17 29.00
N ARG A 14 -0.64 18.45 29.37
CA ARG A 14 -1.25 18.49 30.70
C ARG A 14 -1.93 19.82 31.06
N GLY A 15 -2.29 20.64 30.05
CA GLY A 15 -3.16 21.78 30.26
C GLY A 15 -4.54 21.30 30.74
N LYS A 16 -5.03 21.86 31.86
CA LYS A 16 -6.34 21.51 32.37
C LYS A 16 -7.36 22.54 31.88
N PRO A 17 -8.46 22.08 31.26
CA PRO A 17 -9.56 22.96 30.91
C PRO A 17 -10.10 23.68 32.16
N VAL A 18 -10.53 24.90 31.97
CA VAL A 18 -11.12 25.74 33.04
C VAL A 18 -12.63 25.81 32.83
N TRP A 19 -13.39 25.50 33.86
CA TRP A 19 -14.86 25.59 33.79
C TRP A 19 -15.29 27.07 33.88
N ASP A 20 -16.14 27.48 32.92
CA ASP A 20 -16.78 28.78 32.91
C ASP A 20 -18.25 28.68 33.33
N ASN A 21 -18.62 29.43 34.38
CA ASN A 21 -19.96 29.40 34.96
C ASN A 21 -21.00 30.18 34.13
N ILE A 22 -20.57 31.14 33.32
CA ILE A 22 -21.44 31.96 32.49
C ILE A 22 -21.89 31.16 31.28
N TYR A 23 -20.93 30.58 30.56
CA TYR A 23 -21.19 29.81 29.33
C TYR A 23 -21.44 28.33 29.58
N LYS A 24 -21.37 27.88 30.86
CA LYS A 24 -21.54 26.46 31.22
C LYS A 24 -20.73 25.50 30.34
N ASN A 25 -19.48 25.85 30.12
CA ASN A 25 -18.58 25.16 29.18
C ASN A 25 -17.14 25.16 29.72
N PHE A 26 -16.32 24.25 29.19
CA PHE A 26 -14.88 24.25 29.44
C PHE A 26 -14.15 25.13 28.42
N LEU A 27 -13.28 26.00 28.94
CA LEU A 27 -12.40 26.85 28.15
C LEU A 27 -10.96 26.34 28.23
N SER A 28 -10.16 26.73 27.24
CA SER A 28 -8.74 26.39 27.24
C SER A 28 -8.01 27.00 28.42
N ALA A 29 -7.10 26.24 29.04
CA ALA A 29 -6.15 26.80 29.97
C ALA A 29 -5.24 27.82 29.28
N ASP A 30 -4.93 28.91 29.93
CA ASP A 30 -3.95 29.88 29.44
C ASP A 30 -2.53 29.34 29.70
N ASN A 31 -2.02 28.56 28.75
CA ASN A 31 -0.66 28.03 28.74
C ASN A 31 0.24 28.75 27.72
N SER A 32 -0.15 29.96 27.30
CA SER A 32 0.50 30.70 26.20
C SER A 32 2.01 30.93 26.43
N GLN A 33 2.46 31.00 27.67
CA GLN A 33 3.88 31.12 27.99
C GLN A 33 4.68 29.81 27.89
N LYS A 34 4.04 28.65 28.11
CA LYS A 34 4.71 27.35 28.16
C LYS A 34 4.65 26.59 26.84
N ASP A 35 3.58 26.72 26.05
CA ASP A 35 3.24 25.79 25.00
C ASP A 35 3.36 26.33 23.58
N LYS A 36 3.66 27.62 23.41
CA LYS A 36 3.67 28.27 22.08
C LYS A 36 2.34 28.12 21.32
N ILE A 37 1.26 27.70 21.99
CA ILE A 37 -0.10 27.61 21.48
C ILE A 37 -0.92 28.66 22.21
N ILE A 38 -1.49 29.58 21.44
CA ILE A 38 -2.31 30.65 21.95
C ILE A 38 -3.74 30.43 21.47
N PRO A 39 -4.68 30.09 22.37
CA PRO A 39 -6.08 29.98 22.02
C PRO A 39 -6.66 31.35 21.72
N VAL A 40 -7.61 31.42 20.80
CA VAL A 40 -8.34 32.65 20.46
C VAL A 40 -9.84 32.33 20.30
N GLY A 41 -10.67 33.37 20.37
CA GLY A 41 -12.09 33.25 20.12
C GLY A 41 -12.81 32.31 21.10
N ALA A 42 -13.68 31.45 20.61
CA ALA A 42 -14.53 30.56 21.42
C ALA A 42 -13.72 29.63 22.36
N ALA A 43 -12.50 29.25 21.99
CA ALA A 43 -11.60 28.48 22.87
C ALA A 43 -11.18 29.24 24.15
N ARG A 44 -11.29 30.57 24.16
CA ARG A 44 -11.06 31.45 25.31
C ARG A 44 -12.35 31.98 25.94
N GLY A 45 -13.52 31.55 25.48
CA GLY A 45 -14.81 32.06 25.97
C GLY A 45 -15.28 33.36 25.32
N ILE A 46 -14.78 33.69 24.13
CA ILE A 46 -15.19 34.85 23.35
C ILE A 46 -16.04 34.33 22.21
N PHE A 47 -17.38 34.58 22.22
CA PHE A 47 -18.32 33.99 21.28
C PHE A 47 -18.86 35.02 20.26
N GLU A 48 -18.87 36.32 20.59
CA GLU A 48 -19.32 37.36 19.67
C GLU A 48 -18.31 37.56 18.51
N ILE A 49 -18.75 37.49 17.27
CA ILE A 49 -17.88 37.53 16.08
C ILE A 49 -16.97 38.77 16.09
N GLN A 50 -17.49 39.95 16.42
CA GLN A 50 -16.70 41.19 16.46
C GLN A 50 -15.57 41.11 17.52
N ASN A 51 -15.87 40.50 18.67
CA ASN A 51 -14.89 40.33 19.75
C ASN A 51 -13.88 39.23 19.41
N ILE A 52 -14.30 38.16 18.72
CA ILE A 52 -13.39 37.11 18.20
C ILE A 52 -12.36 37.72 17.24
N ILE A 53 -12.81 38.56 16.31
CA ILE A 53 -11.92 39.19 15.33
C ILE A 53 -10.96 40.15 16.03
N SER A 54 -11.45 40.95 17.00
CA SER A 54 -10.60 41.85 17.77
C SER A 54 -9.55 41.09 18.59
N ASP A 55 -9.93 40.04 19.31
CA ASP A 55 -9.04 39.19 20.08
C ASP A 55 -7.98 38.52 19.16
N THR A 56 -8.41 37.94 18.07
CA THR A 56 -7.52 37.30 17.10
C THR A 56 -6.51 38.29 16.49
N ASN A 57 -6.96 39.47 16.09
CA ASN A 57 -6.09 40.52 15.59
C ASN A 57 -5.04 40.92 16.62
N ASN A 58 -5.44 41.11 17.87
CA ASN A 58 -4.52 41.53 18.95
C ASN A 58 -3.45 40.43 19.19
N VAL A 59 -3.85 39.16 19.20
CA VAL A 59 -2.91 38.03 19.37
C VAL A 59 -1.94 37.97 18.19
N ILE A 60 -2.45 38.03 16.94
CA ILE A 60 -1.63 37.98 15.72
C ILE A 60 -0.63 39.16 15.71
N LEU A 61 -1.08 40.36 15.96
CA LEU A 61 -0.20 41.56 15.99
C LEU A 61 0.91 41.43 17.03
N SER A 62 0.57 40.88 18.20
CA SER A 62 1.58 40.61 19.27
C SER A 62 2.61 39.58 18.79
N LEU A 63 2.19 38.52 18.09
CA LEU A 63 3.09 37.47 17.53
C LEU A 63 3.98 38.05 16.44
N ILE A 64 3.42 38.79 15.48
CA ILE A 64 4.16 39.44 14.39
C ILE A 64 5.27 40.33 14.96
N LYS A 65 4.93 41.15 15.96
CA LYS A 65 5.92 41.98 16.63
C LYS A 65 7.04 41.16 17.29
N LYS A 66 6.69 40.06 17.96
CA LYS A 66 7.70 39.15 18.58
C LYS A 66 8.60 38.47 17.56
N LEU A 67 8.08 38.20 16.36
CA LEU A 67 8.81 37.53 15.29
C LEU A 67 9.56 38.50 14.36
N GLY A 68 9.43 39.83 14.58
CA GLY A 68 10.08 40.83 13.73
C GLY A 68 9.54 40.89 12.28
N LEU A 69 8.29 40.48 12.06
CA LEU A 69 7.67 40.46 10.74
C LEU A 69 6.94 41.77 10.42
N ASN A 70 6.69 42.03 9.13
CA ASN A 70 5.94 43.21 8.72
C ASN A 70 4.48 43.14 9.16
N MET A 71 3.94 44.27 9.61
CA MET A 71 2.57 44.38 10.10
C MET A 71 1.58 44.33 8.95
N PRO A 72 0.62 43.38 8.92
CA PRO A 72 -0.47 43.37 7.93
C PRO A 72 -1.54 44.41 8.27
N ASN A 73 -2.38 44.71 7.31
CA ASN A 73 -3.59 45.53 7.52
C ASN A 73 -4.53 44.80 8.51
N ARG A 74 -5.14 45.55 9.42
CA ARG A 74 -6.13 45.01 10.35
C ARG A 74 -7.40 44.64 9.59
N MET A 75 -7.93 43.44 9.86
CA MET A 75 -9.27 43.08 9.41
C MET A 75 -10.28 43.72 10.37
N THR A 76 -11.18 44.51 9.82
CA THR A 76 -12.32 45.07 10.55
C THR A 76 -13.62 44.57 9.91
N LEU A 77 -14.48 43.97 10.71
CA LEU A 77 -15.83 43.58 10.30
C LEU A 77 -16.82 44.21 11.28
N SER A 78 -17.89 44.80 10.77
CA SER A 78 -19.03 45.20 11.57
C SER A 78 -20.07 44.09 11.52
N CYS A 79 -20.38 43.54 12.68
CA CYS A 79 -21.42 42.51 12.84
C CYS A 79 -22.50 43.02 13.80
N SER A 80 -23.73 42.54 13.62
CA SER A 80 -24.79 42.76 14.62
C SER A 80 -24.41 42.12 15.97
N LYS A 81 -24.78 42.74 17.04
CA LYS A 81 -24.60 42.18 18.38
C LYS A 81 -25.50 40.96 18.54
N GLU A 82 -24.91 39.81 18.77
CA GLU A 82 -25.62 38.59 19.13
C GLU A 82 -25.52 38.37 20.63
N GLN A 83 -26.65 38.06 21.29
CA GLN A 83 -26.65 37.65 22.68
C GLN A 83 -26.58 36.13 22.76
N TYR A 84 -25.55 35.61 23.42
CA TYR A 84 -25.41 34.19 23.71
C TYR A 84 -25.89 33.92 25.12
N SER A 85 -26.83 33.01 25.29
CA SER A 85 -27.24 32.46 26.58
C SER A 85 -26.93 30.97 26.61
N CYS A 86 -26.40 30.48 27.71
CA CYS A 86 -26.15 29.05 27.93
C CYS A 86 -26.88 28.61 29.18
N ALA A 87 -27.67 27.52 29.01
CA ALA A 87 -28.28 26.82 30.14
C ALA A 87 -27.77 25.36 30.14
N LEU A 88 -27.40 24.87 31.31
CA LEU A 88 -27.11 23.48 31.54
C LEU A 88 -28.07 22.96 32.58
N ASP A 89 -29.22 22.51 32.13
CA ASP A 89 -30.21 21.89 32.96
C ASP A 89 -30.16 20.36 32.79
N LEU A 90 -29.83 19.70 33.89
CA LEU A 90 -30.05 18.27 33.99
C LEU A 90 -31.53 18.03 34.23
N VAL A 91 -32.23 17.62 33.21
CA VAL A 91 -33.64 17.23 33.34
C VAL A 91 -33.70 16.00 34.25
N SER A 92 -34.38 16.14 35.38
CA SER A 92 -34.65 14.98 36.25
C SER A 92 -35.73 14.13 35.59
N SER A 93 -35.38 12.92 35.22
CA SER A 93 -36.34 11.92 34.74
C SER A 93 -36.79 11.07 35.93
N SER A 94 -38.10 10.71 35.93
CA SER A 94 -38.64 9.69 36.84
C SER A 94 -38.08 8.30 36.56
N ASP A 95 -37.51 8.10 35.36
CA ASP A 95 -36.88 6.85 34.95
C ASP A 95 -35.46 7.11 34.44
N PRO A 96 -34.42 6.90 35.29
CA PRO A 96 -33.05 7.08 34.90
C PRO A 96 -32.57 6.11 33.81
N SER A 97 -33.23 4.98 33.61
CA SER A 97 -32.87 4.00 32.57
C SER A 97 -33.23 4.45 31.15
N ASN A 98 -34.18 5.39 31.03
CA ASN A 98 -34.60 6.01 29.76
C ASN A 98 -33.97 7.41 29.53
N SER A 99 -33.10 7.87 30.45
CA SER A 99 -32.44 9.16 30.35
C SER A 99 -31.04 8.98 29.70
N PHE A 100 -31.03 8.93 28.36
CA PHE A 100 -29.79 8.77 27.60
C PHE A 100 -28.89 10.01 27.70
N ILE A 101 -27.65 9.79 28.06
CA ILE A 101 -26.57 10.80 28.15
C ILE A 101 -25.66 10.71 26.93
N ASP A 102 -25.27 9.49 26.56
CA ASP A 102 -24.48 9.22 25.36
C ASP A 102 -25.29 8.35 24.40
N LEU A 103 -25.74 8.96 23.30
CA LEU A 103 -26.57 8.29 22.29
C LEU A 103 -25.77 7.35 21.37
N GLN A 104 -24.44 7.46 21.33
CA GLN A 104 -23.62 6.57 20.49
C GLN A 104 -23.29 5.24 21.17
N ASN A 105 -23.22 5.24 22.50
CA ASN A 105 -22.92 4.06 23.29
C ASN A 105 -24.06 3.68 24.23
N ASP A 106 -25.25 4.28 24.07
CA ASP A 106 -26.45 4.02 24.88
C ASP A 106 -26.23 4.15 26.39
N VAL A 107 -25.35 5.09 26.81
CA VAL A 107 -25.10 5.33 28.23
C VAL A 107 -26.20 6.20 28.82
N THR A 108 -26.82 5.69 29.85
CA THR A 108 -27.95 6.33 30.55
C THR A 108 -27.50 6.96 31.88
N GLN A 109 -28.38 7.74 32.48
CA GLN A 109 -28.21 8.26 33.84
C GLN A 109 -28.06 7.11 34.86
N LYS A 110 -28.78 5.99 34.68
CA LYS A 110 -28.67 4.81 35.51
C LYS A 110 -27.26 4.19 35.50
N ASP A 111 -26.58 4.18 34.35
CA ASP A 111 -25.22 3.65 34.24
C ASP A 111 -24.23 4.51 35.01
N ILE A 112 -24.43 5.83 35.01
CA ILE A 112 -23.61 6.75 35.81
C ILE A 112 -23.87 6.54 37.29
N GLU A 113 -25.10 6.38 37.71
CA GLU A 113 -25.48 6.08 39.11
C GLU A 113 -24.91 4.74 39.57
N LEU A 114 -24.99 3.72 38.72
CA LEU A 114 -24.42 2.41 39.00
C LEU A 114 -22.87 2.50 39.18
N SER A 115 -22.20 3.16 38.24
CA SER A 115 -20.76 3.43 38.33
C SER A 115 -20.39 4.11 39.66
N PHE A 116 -21.17 5.10 40.05
CA PHE A 116 -20.96 5.79 41.33
C PHE A 116 -21.18 4.90 42.54
N LYS A 117 -22.22 4.05 42.55
CA LYS A 117 -22.51 3.06 43.61
C LYS A 117 -21.41 2.04 43.76
N GLU A 118 -20.82 1.61 42.65
CA GLU A 118 -19.70 0.66 42.63
C GLU A 118 -18.35 1.29 43.00
N GLY A 119 -18.32 2.58 43.33
CA GLY A 119 -17.14 3.24 43.85
C GLY A 119 -16.30 3.98 42.84
N PHE A 120 -16.67 4.05 41.58
CA PHE A 120 -15.96 4.82 40.57
C PHE A 120 -16.27 6.32 40.71
N ARG A 121 -15.40 7.05 41.38
CA ARG A 121 -15.55 8.49 41.71
C ARG A 121 -14.87 9.41 40.70
N SER A 122 -13.94 8.88 39.91
CA SER A 122 -13.24 9.62 38.85
C SER A 122 -14.01 9.55 37.55
N VAL A 123 -14.11 10.68 36.86
CA VAL A 123 -14.75 10.72 35.51
C VAL A 123 -14.00 9.89 34.47
N GLU A 124 -12.70 9.70 34.62
CA GLU A 124 -11.92 8.79 33.76
C GLU A 124 -12.25 7.31 34.02
N HIS A 125 -12.59 6.93 35.24
CA HIS A 125 -13.08 5.59 35.57
C HIS A 125 -14.52 5.40 35.11
N LEU A 126 -15.40 6.38 35.33
CA LEU A 126 -16.75 6.39 34.79
C LEU A 126 -16.74 6.17 33.27
N LYS A 127 -15.89 6.92 32.56
CA LYS A 127 -15.73 6.79 31.10
C LYS A 127 -15.37 5.36 30.69
N ARG A 128 -14.46 4.70 31.39
CA ARG A 128 -14.06 3.32 31.07
C ARG A 128 -15.09 2.28 31.48
N TYR A 129 -15.79 2.53 32.56
CA TYR A 129 -16.84 1.62 33.05
C TYR A 129 -18.06 1.62 32.11
N SER A 130 -18.54 2.81 31.76
CA SER A 130 -19.79 3.00 31.00
C SER A 130 -19.60 3.21 29.50
N THR A 131 -18.37 3.34 29.01
CA THR A 131 -18.03 3.77 27.65
C THR A 131 -18.47 5.19 27.28
N LEU A 132 -18.86 6.01 28.26
CA LEU A 132 -19.26 7.40 28.07
C LEU A 132 -18.21 8.18 27.27
N GLY A 133 -18.61 8.78 26.15
CA GLY A 133 -17.72 9.61 25.31
C GLY A 133 -16.57 8.86 24.65
N MET A 134 -16.67 7.54 24.49
CA MET A 134 -15.66 6.73 23.83
C MET A 134 -15.94 6.50 22.33
N ALA A 135 -17.10 6.90 21.83
CA ALA A 135 -17.45 6.77 20.43
C ALA A 135 -16.78 7.82 19.53
N THR A 136 -17.14 7.83 18.24
CA THR A 136 -16.50 8.68 17.22
C THR A 136 -16.63 10.17 17.46
N ASP A 137 -17.66 10.61 18.16
CA ASP A 137 -17.84 12.01 18.58
C ASP A 137 -16.90 12.44 19.72
N GLN A 138 -16.21 11.49 20.36
CA GLN A 138 -15.28 11.70 21.48
C GLN A 138 -15.95 12.44 22.65
N GLY A 139 -17.25 12.20 22.87
CA GLY A 139 -18.02 12.80 23.95
C GLY A 139 -18.37 14.28 23.79
N LYS A 140 -18.30 14.82 22.57
CA LYS A 140 -18.67 16.22 22.31
C LYS A 140 -20.10 16.53 22.70
N THR A 141 -21.00 15.58 22.56
CA THR A 141 -22.43 15.72 22.90
C THR A 141 -22.76 15.25 24.31
N SER A 142 -21.95 14.37 24.91
CA SER A 142 -22.28 13.65 26.15
C SER A 142 -21.43 14.02 27.37
N ASN A 143 -20.16 14.40 27.18
CA ASN A 143 -19.21 14.56 28.30
C ASN A 143 -19.68 15.60 29.32
N ILE A 144 -20.18 16.78 28.93
CA ILE A 144 -20.61 17.82 29.86
C ILE A 144 -21.78 17.32 30.73
N LEU A 145 -22.74 16.65 30.11
CA LEU A 145 -23.90 16.08 30.83
C LEU A 145 -23.46 14.97 31.80
N GLY A 146 -22.55 14.11 31.37
CA GLY A 146 -21.99 13.05 32.23
C GLY A 146 -21.20 13.62 33.42
N LEU A 147 -20.41 14.66 33.19
CA LEU A 147 -19.70 15.36 34.27
C LEU A 147 -20.65 16.05 35.25
N ALA A 148 -21.72 16.68 34.73
CA ALA A 148 -22.72 17.32 35.58
C ALA A 148 -23.51 16.28 36.40
N SER A 149 -23.83 15.13 35.84
CA SER A 149 -24.45 14.02 36.57
C SER A 149 -23.55 13.47 37.66
N MET A 150 -22.28 13.27 37.38
CA MET A 150 -21.29 12.83 38.38
C MET A 150 -21.12 13.90 39.48
N ALA A 151 -21.05 15.19 39.13
CA ALA A 151 -20.97 16.28 40.08
C ALA A 151 -22.16 16.29 41.08
N LYS A 152 -23.37 16.12 40.55
CA LYS A 152 -24.61 15.99 41.34
C LYS A 152 -24.53 14.81 42.33
N LEU A 153 -24.10 13.63 41.87
CA LEU A 153 -23.95 12.44 42.73
C LEU A 153 -22.87 12.61 43.80
N LYS A 154 -21.82 13.34 43.50
CA LYS A 154 -20.74 13.66 44.46
C LYS A 154 -21.09 14.82 45.41
N GLY A 155 -22.13 15.59 45.13
CA GLY A 155 -22.43 16.82 45.89
C GLY A 155 -21.36 17.92 45.71
N THR A 156 -20.74 17.99 44.54
CA THR A 156 -19.66 18.95 44.22
C THR A 156 -19.97 19.73 42.94
N ASN A 157 -19.16 20.76 42.63
CA ASN A 157 -19.28 21.49 41.38
C ASN A 157 -18.63 20.72 40.20
N ILE A 158 -19.08 21.03 39.00
CA ILE A 158 -18.51 20.43 37.78
C ILE A 158 -17.00 20.71 37.67
N SER A 159 -16.56 21.90 38.05
CA SER A 159 -15.15 22.29 38.09
C SER A 159 -14.27 21.40 38.96
N GLU A 160 -14.84 20.76 39.96
CA GLU A 160 -14.13 19.91 40.94
C GLU A 160 -14.15 18.43 40.55
N VAL A 161 -15.08 18.01 39.66
CA VAL A 161 -15.17 16.62 39.19
C VAL A 161 -14.01 16.24 38.27
N GLY A 162 -13.46 17.23 37.57
CA GLY A 162 -12.42 17.04 36.58
C GLY A 162 -12.95 16.85 35.17
N THR A 163 -12.06 16.54 34.26
CA THR A 163 -12.38 16.32 32.83
C THR A 163 -11.76 15.01 32.35
N THR A 164 -12.35 14.45 31.29
CA THR A 164 -11.77 13.30 30.61
C THR A 164 -10.62 13.72 29.69
N ILE A 165 -9.64 12.85 29.51
CA ILE A 165 -8.51 13.07 28.60
C ILE A 165 -8.96 12.88 27.15
N PHE A 166 -8.60 13.85 26.31
CA PHE A 166 -8.85 13.76 24.88
C PHE A 166 -7.88 12.77 24.21
N ARG A 167 -8.41 11.95 23.30
CA ARG A 167 -7.63 11.01 22.49
C ARG A 167 -7.63 11.46 21.03
N LEU A 168 -6.50 11.29 20.36
CA LEU A 168 -6.39 11.59 18.93
C LEU A 168 -6.98 10.44 18.10
N PRO A 169 -7.64 10.75 16.99
CA PRO A 169 -8.06 12.09 16.53
C PRO A 169 -9.33 12.56 17.24
N TYR A 170 -9.27 13.69 17.92
CA TYR A 170 -10.46 14.28 18.58
C TYR A 170 -11.45 14.87 17.57
N VAL A 171 -10.93 15.51 16.54
CA VAL A 171 -11.71 15.97 15.38
C VAL A 171 -11.57 14.91 14.29
N PRO A 172 -12.69 14.43 13.70
CA PRO A 172 -12.63 13.45 12.62
C PRO A 172 -11.73 13.95 11.48
N VAL A 173 -10.83 13.07 11.04
CA VAL A 173 -9.90 13.34 9.94
C VAL A 173 -10.33 12.52 8.74
N ALA A 174 -10.57 13.16 7.61
CA ALA A 174 -10.89 12.46 6.38
C ALA A 174 -9.70 11.57 5.95
N ILE A 175 -9.98 10.35 5.48
CA ILE A 175 -8.96 9.43 4.98
C ILE A 175 -8.09 10.08 3.91
N SER A 176 -8.66 10.96 3.09
CA SER A 176 -7.93 11.74 2.08
C SER A 176 -6.83 12.64 2.66
N ALA A 177 -6.91 13.05 3.93
CA ALA A 177 -5.85 13.83 4.57
C ALA A 177 -4.61 12.97 4.83
N PHE A 178 -4.78 11.67 5.12
CA PHE A 178 -3.67 10.73 5.29
C PHE A 178 -3.01 10.37 3.96
N ALA A 179 -3.75 10.45 2.85
CA ALA A 179 -3.21 10.19 1.52
C ALA A 179 -2.11 11.19 1.13
N GLY A 180 -2.13 12.42 1.66
CA GLY A 180 -1.15 13.45 1.35
C GLY A 180 -1.05 13.70 -0.16
N ARG A 181 0.13 13.41 -0.75
CA ARG A 181 0.37 13.51 -2.19
C ARG A 181 -0.06 12.26 -2.96
N SER A 182 -0.35 11.14 -2.28
CA SER A 182 -0.76 9.88 -2.89
C SER A 182 -2.23 9.94 -3.31
N ARG A 183 -2.54 10.74 -4.34
CA ARG A 183 -3.89 10.93 -4.91
C ARG A 183 -3.90 10.58 -6.38
N GLY A 184 -5.04 10.14 -6.90
CA GLY A 184 -5.19 9.74 -8.30
C GLY A 184 -4.16 8.68 -8.69
N LYS A 185 -3.33 8.96 -9.67
CA LYS A 185 -2.27 8.04 -10.14
C LYS A 185 -1.25 7.67 -9.06
N ASN A 186 -1.08 8.49 -8.02
CA ASN A 186 -0.15 8.23 -6.93
C ASN A 186 -0.81 7.47 -5.76
N PHE A 187 -2.12 7.29 -5.78
CA PHE A 187 -2.83 6.56 -4.73
C PHE A 187 -2.52 5.06 -4.77
N ARG A 188 -2.48 4.51 -5.97
CA ARG A 188 -2.08 3.13 -6.22
C ARG A 188 -0.87 3.14 -7.15
N PRO A 189 0.33 2.84 -6.63
CA PRO A 189 1.53 2.84 -7.47
C PRO A 189 1.39 1.76 -8.55
N THR A 190 1.60 2.17 -9.80
CA THR A 190 1.64 1.27 -10.94
C THR A 190 3.10 1.09 -11.35
N ARG A 191 3.52 -0.17 -11.50
CA ARG A 191 4.87 -0.53 -11.96
C ARG A 191 4.86 -0.70 -13.47
N LEU A 192 5.87 -0.17 -14.12
CA LEU A 192 6.06 -0.25 -15.56
C LEU A 192 7.29 -1.10 -15.88
N THR A 193 7.20 -1.91 -16.94
CA THR A 193 8.36 -2.65 -17.44
C THR A 193 9.29 -1.72 -18.22
N PRO A 194 10.58 -2.06 -18.38
CA PRO A 194 11.49 -1.27 -19.21
C PRO A 194 11.01 -1.06 -20.65
N SER A 195 10.32 -2.04 -21.23
CA SER A 195 9.78 -1.99 -22.58
C SER A 195 8.46 -1.24 -22.72
N HIS A 196 7.87 -0.75 -21.63
CA HIS A 196 6.54 -0.11 -21.62
C HIS A 196 6.41 1.00 -22.67
N ASN A 197 7.40 1.87 -22.80
CA ASN A 197 7.37 2.96 -23.78
C ASN A 197 7.39 2.47 -25.24
N VAL A 198 8.13 1.41 -25.53
CA VAL A 198 8.16 0.79 -26.87
C VAL A 198 6.82 0.14 -27.16
N ALA A 199 6.27 -0.61 -26.22
CA ALA A 199 4.94 -1.21 -26.33
C ALA A 199 3.85 -0.15 -26.52
N SER A 200 3.89 0.96 -25.78
CA SER A 200 2.96 2.09 -25.91
C SER A 200 3.01 2.73 -27.31
N LYS A 201 4.23 2.93 -27.86
CA LYS A 201 4.40 3.46 -29.22
C LYS A 201 3.85 2.53 -30.30
N ARG A 202 3.70 1.26 -29.99
CA ARG A 202 3.09 0.21 -30.83
C ARG A 202 1.59 0.02 -30.54
N ASN A 203 0.99 0.97 -29.83
CA ASN A 203 -0.42 1.00 -29.45
C ASN A 203 -0.85 -0.18 -28.58
N ALA A 204 0.05 -0.78 -27.78
CA ALA A 204 -0.32 -1.85 -26.87
C ALA A 204 -1.47 -1.45 -25.96
N VAL A 205 -2.43 -2.33 -25.79
CA VAL A 205 -3.44 -2.26 -24.74
C VAL A 205 -2.86 -2.92 -23.50
N PHE A 206 -3.01 -2.29 -22.35
CA PHE A 206 -2.41 -2.76 -21.12
C PHE A 206 -3.44 -3.31 -20.13
N VAL A 207 -3.03 -4.30 -19.36
CA VAL A 207 -3.79 -4.88 -18.24
C VAL A 207 -2.95 -4.83 -16.97
N GLU A 208 -3.60 -4.60 -15.84
CA GLU A 208 -2.98 -4.71 -14.52
C GLU A 208 -2.81 -6.18 -14.11
N THR A 209 -1.59 -6.57 -13.78
CA THR A 209 -1.27 -7.89 -13.22
C THR A 209 -0.48 -7.65 -11.91
N GLY A 210 -1.12 -7.85 -10.77
CA GLY A 210 -0.61 -7.34 -9.51
C GLY A 210 -0.50 -5.81 -9.57
N ASN A 211 0.70 -5.28 -9.36
CA ASN A 211 0.97 -3.84 -9.45
C ASN A 211 1.60 -3.43 -10.80
N TRP A 212 1.72 -4.36 -11.74
CA TRP A 212 2.37 -4.11 -13.01
C TRP A 212 1.36 -3.86 -14.13
N LEU A 213 1.68 -2.97 -15.06
CA LEU A 213 1.03 -2.89 -16.36
C LEU A 213 1.75 -3.81 -17.35
N ARG A 214 1.03 -4.80 -17.90
CA ARG A 214 1.51 -5.69 -18.95
C ARG A 214 0.76 -5.42 -20.24
N ALA A 215 1.45 -5.53 -21.38
CA ALA A 215 0.79 -5.52 -22.68
C ALA A 215 -0.17 -6.71 -22.77
N GLN A 216 -1.44 -6.43 -23.05
CA GLN A 216 -2.50 -7.44 -23.16
C GLN A 216 -2.62 -7.95 -24.59
N TRP A 217 -2.62 -7.04 -25.56
CA TRP A 217 -2.50 -7.29 -27.00
C TRP A 217 -1.97 -6.02 -27.71
N PHE A 218 -1.58 -6.19 -28.97
CA PHE A 218 -1.06 -5.11 -29.84
C PHE A 218 -1.97 -4.96 -31.05
N PRO A 219 -2.89 -3.98 -31.10
CA PRO A 219 -3.79 -3.79 -32.22
C PRO A 219 -3.06 -3.28 -33.46
N GLU A 220 -3.46 -3.73 -34.66
CA GLU A 220 -3.00 -3.25 -35.93
C GLU A 220 -4.09 -2.53 -36.72
N LYS A 221 -3.68 -1.72 -37.69
CA LYS A 221 -4.60 -0.94 -38.52
C LYS A 221 -5.55 -1.88 -39.28
N GLY A 222 -6.85 -1.66 -39.13
CA GLY A 222 -7.90 -2.50 -39.79
C GLY A 222 -8.54 -3.52 -38.88
N GLU A 223 -7.94 -3.83 -37.74
CA GLU A 223 -8.55 -4.70 -36.72
C GLU A 223 -9.67 -3.94 -35.97
N LYS A 224 -10.84 -4.56 -35.86
CA LYS A 224 -12.03 -3.97 -35.23
C LYS A 224 -12.28 -4.45 -33.81
N PHE A 225 -11.77 -5.60 -33.46
CA PHE A 225 -12.00 -6.27 -32.19
C PHE A 225 -10.67 -6.81 -31.64
N TRP A 226 -10.51 -6.78 -30.33
CA TRP A 226 -9.34 -7.28 -29.64
C TRP A 226 -8.97 -8.74 -30.03
N ARG A 227 -9.96 -9.57 -30.29
CA ARG A 227 -9.77 -10.97 -30.70
C ARG A 227 -8.99 -11.10 -31.99
N GLN A 228 -9.17 -10.19 -32.96
CA GLN A 228 -8.42 -10.20 -34.23
C GLN A 228 -6.92 -9.99 -33.99
N SER A 229 -6.58 -9.08 -33.07
CA SER A 229 -5.19 -8.87 -32.67
C SER A 229 -4.59 -10.11 -32.01
N VAL A 230 -5.31 -10.72 -31.08
CA VAL A 230 -4.87 -11.91 -30.35
C VAL A 230 -4.70 -13.10 -31.32
N ASP A 231 -5.67 -13.35 -32.20
CA ASP A 231 -5.60 -14.43 -33.19
C ASP A 231 -4.39 -14.25 -34.14
N ARG A 232 -4.14 -13.02 -34.60
CA ARG A 232 -2.95 -12.70 -35.41
C ARG A 232 -1.66 -12.93 -34.63
N GLU A 233 -1.56 -12.49 -33.39
CA GLU A 233 -0.39 -12.69 -32.54
C GLU A 233 -0.11 -14.19 -32.35
N VAL A 234 -1.14 -15.00 -32.08
CA VAL A 234 -1.02 -16.45 -31.92
C VAL A 234 -0.55 -17.11 -33.23
N ILE A 235 -1.25 -16.85 -34.35
CA ILE A 235 -0.94 -17.43 -35.65
C ILE A 235 0.50 -17.05 -36.07
N GLN A 236 0.89 -15.80 -35.91
CA GLN A 236 2.22 -15.33 -36.30
C GLN A 236 3.32 -15.95 -35.43
N THR A 237 3.07 -16.09 -34.13
CA THR A 237 4.01 -16.76 -33.22
C THR A 237 4.18 -18.23 -33.59
N ARG A 238 3.09 -18.94 -33.89
CA ARG A 238 3.11 -20.34 -34.31
C ARG A 238 3.81 -20.55 -35.65
N ASN A 239 3.62 -19.62 -36.59
CA ASN A 239 4.18 -19.75 -37.95
C ASN A 239 5.63 -19.24 -38.05
N SER A 240 6.06 -18.36 -37.14
CA SER A 240 7.38 -17.75 -37.20
C SER A 240 7.99 -17.50 -35.81
N VAL A 241 7.80 -16.29 -35.26
CA VAL A 241 8.33 -15.93 -33.93
C VAL A 241 7.55 -14.77 -33.33
N GLY A 242 7.23 -14.91 -32.05
CA GLY A 242 6.65 -13.89 -31.23
C GLY A 242 7.54 -13.53 -30.04
N ILE A 243 7.43 -12.29 -29.56
CA ILE A 243 8.19 -11.75 -28.44
C ILE A 243 7.22 -11.19 -27.41
N CYS A 244 7.28 -11.72 -26.18
CA CYS A 244 6.43 -11.26 -25.07
C CYS A 244 7.29 -10.74 -23.91
N ASP A 245 6.89 -9.60 -23.36
CA ASP A 245 7.50 -9.08 -22.14
C ASP A 245 7.00 -9.87 -20.92
N VAL A 246 7.90 -10.64 -20.31
CA VAL A 246 7.69 -11.42 -19.09
C VAL A 246 8.50 -10.89 -17.92
N THR A 247 8.96 -9.64 -18.01
CA THR A 247 9.76 -8.96 -16.97
C THR A 247 9.08 -8.97 -15.61
N THR A 248 7.76 -9.01 -15.59
CA THR A 248 6.98 -8.90 -14.35
C THR A 248 6.94 -10.16 -13.49
N LEU A 249 7.38 -11.31 -14.03
CA LEU A 249 7.52 -12.53 -13.24
C LEU A 249 8.44 -12.29 -12.06
N GLY A 250 8.06 -12.79 -10.89
CA GLY A 250 8.94 -12.73 -9.73
C GLY A 250 10.25 -13.47 -10.01
N LYS A 251 11.36 -12.90 -9.58
CA LYS A 251 12.70 -13.51 -9.69
C LYS A 251 13.35 -13.47 -8.32
N ILE A 252 13.72 -14.64 -7.84
CA ILE A 252 14.35 -14.79 -6.52
C ILE A 252 15.67 -15.51 -6.73
N ASP A 253 16.74 -14.85 -6.34
CA ASP A 253 18.09 -15.41 -6.31
C ASP A 253 18.27 -16.16 -4.99
N ILE A 254 18.73 -17.40 -5.05
CA ILE A 254 18.88 -18.31 -3.91
C ILE A 254 20.31 -18.83 -3.90
N GLN A 255 21.05 -18.49 -2.88
CA GLN A 255 22.45 -18.87 -2.72
C GLN A 255 22.73 -19.45 -1.33
N GLY A 256 23.71 -20.34 -1.23
CA GLY A 256 24.13 -20.99 0.00
C GLY A 256 24.35 -22.48 -0.18
N ARG A 257 25.08 -23.10 0.72
CA ARG A 257 25.43 -24.53 0.65
C ARG A 257 24.20 -25.44 0.66
N ASP A 258 23.15 -25.03 1.38
CA ASP A 258 22.00 -25.87 1.64
C ASP A 258 20.79 -25.48 0.76
N CYS A 259 21.00 -24.65 -0.29
CA CYS A 259 19.89 -24.17 -1.13
C CYS A 259 19.15 -25.31 -1.87
N SER A 260 19.81 -26.41 -2.22
CA SER A 260 19.16 -27.54 -2.87
C SER A 260 18.23 -28.33 -1.90
N GLU A 261 18.62 -28.45 -0.63
CA GLU A 261 17.79 -29.02 0.43
C GLU A 261 16.59 -28.12 0.73
N PHE A 262 16.85 -26.82 0.87
CA PHE A 262 15.80 -25.83 1.04
C PHE A 262 14.75 -25.88 -0.07
N LEU A 263 15.16 -25.94 -1.32
CA LEU A 263 14.26 -26.06 -2.47
C LEU A 263 13.47 -27.38 -2.49
N ASN A 264 14.06 -28.46 -2.05
CA ASN A 264 13.33 -29.74 -1.88
C ASN A 264 12.23 -29.66 -0.82
N PHE A 265 12.41 -28.84 0.20
CA PHE A 265 11.38 -28.62 1.23
C PHE A 265 10.24 -27.73 0.69
N VAL A 266 10.59 -26.69 -0.06
CA VAL A 266 9.62 -25.69 -0.54
C VAL A 266 8.77 -26.20 -1.69
N TYR A 267 9.35 -27.01 -2.58
CA TYR A 267 8.67 -27.54 -3.76
C TYR A 267 8.29 -29.01 -3.60
N THR A 268 7.25 -29.42 -4.31
CA THR A 268 6.90 -30.84 -4.47
C THR A 268 7.91 -31.61 -5.33
N ASN A 269 8.74 -30.88 -6.08
CA ASN A 269 9.73 -31.42 -7.01
C ASN A 269 11.12 -31.51 -6.37
N ALA A 270 11.93 -32.50 -6.78
CA ALA A 270 13.28 -32.68 -6.26
C ALA A 270 14.28 -31.79 -6.99
N PHE A 271 14.93 -30.86 -6.28
CA PHE A 271 15.92 -29.95 -6.82
C PHE A 271 17.37 -30.36 -6.51
N ALA A 272 17.61 -31.17 -5.48
CA ALA A 272 18.96 -31.64 -5.11
C ALA A 272 19.65 -32.38 -6.27
N LYS A 273 18.89 -33.11 -7.11
CA LYS A 273 19.37 -33.86 -8.27
C LYS A 273 19.32 -33.06 -9.58
N LEU A 274 18.98 -31.77 -9.55
CA LEU A 274 18.99 -30.93 -10.75
C LEU A 274 20.44 -30.62 -11.14
N PRO A 275 20.90 -30.99 -12.35
CA PRO A 275 22.25 -30.67 -12.80
C PRO A 275 22.45 -29.14 -12.95
N ILE A 276 23.69 -28.68 -12.83
CA ILE A 276 24.06 -27.31 -13.15
C ILE A 276 23.71 -27.02 -14.63
N ASN A 277 23.32 -25.77 -14.90
CA ASN A 277 22.84 -25.32 -16.22
C ASN A 277 21.53 -25.98 -16.68
N ARG A 278 20.72 -26.45 -15.75
CA ARG A 278 19.41 -27.01 -16.04
C ARG A 278 18.31 -26.26 -15.29
N VAL A 279 17.12 -26.29 -15.88
CA VAL A 279 15.89 -25.72 -15.34
C VAL A 279 14.95 -26.85 -14.95
N ARG A 280 14.15 -26.63 -13.92
CA ARG A 280 13.03 -27.52 -13.56
C ARG A 280 11.81 -26.67 -13.23
N TYR A 281 10.66 -27.10 -13.75
CA TYR A 281 9.37 -26.61 -13.31
C TYR A 281 9.09 -27.14 -11.90
N GLY A 282 8.57 -26.30 -11.02
CA GLY A 282 8.25 -26.63 -9.64
C GLY A 282 6.87 -26.14 -9.26
N LEU A 283 6.20 -26.92 -8.43
CA LEU A 283 4.91 -26.60 -7.82
C LEU A 283 5.08 -26.47 -6.31
N MET A 284 4.69 -25.32 -5.76
CA MET A 284 4.57 -25.09 -4.32
C MET A 284 3.14 -25.36 -3.88
N LEU A 285 2.98 -26.03 -2.74
CA LEU A 285 1.69 -26.26 -2.12
C LEU A 285 1.62 -25.55 -0.77
N ARG A 286 0.42 -25.26 -0.36
CA ARG A 286 0.08 -24.93 1.03
C ARG A 286 -0.02 -26.23 1.85
N GLU A 287 -0.13 -26.10 3.17
CA GLU A 287 -0.26 -27.22 4.11
C GLU A 287 -1.55 -28.03 3.87
N ASP A 288 -2.58 -27.39 3.28
CA ASP A 288 -3.85 -28.02 2.91
C ASP A 288 -3.81 -28.70 1.52
N GLY A 289 -2.65 -28.69 0.85
CA GLY A 289 -2.46 -29.29 -0.46
C GLY A 289 -2.91 -28.42 -1.63
N VAL A 290 -3.41 -27.20 -1.39
CA VAL A 290 -3.78 -26.27 -2.46
C VAL A 290 -2.51 -25.63 -3.05
N ALA A 291 -2.49 -25.45 -4.38
CA ALA A 291 -1.40 -24.80 -5.09
C ALA A 291 -1.17 -23.38 -4.54
N TYR A 292 0.05 -23.12 -4.07
CA TYR A 292 0.46 -21.80 -3.57
C TYR A 292 1.01 -20.93 -4.70
N ASP A 293 1.95 -21.47 -5.45
CA ASP A 293 2.51 -20.89 -6.68
C ASP A 293 3.22 -21.96 -7.51
N ASP A 294 3.52 -21.62 -8.75
CA ASP A 294 4.32 -22.46 -9.63
C ASP A 294 5.34 -21.59 -10.40
N GLY A 295 6.37 -22.23 -10.90
CA GLY A 295 7.38 -21.50 -11.67
C GLY A 295 8.54 -22.39 -12.10
N THR A 296 9.52 -21.79 -12.72
CA THR A 296 10.75 -22.48 -13.12
C THR A 296 11.89 -22.08 -12.21
N THR A 297 12.70 -23.07 -11.83
CA THR A 297 13.91 -22.84 -11.05
C THR A 297 15.11 -23.38 -11.82
N ALA A 298 16.09 -22.51 -12.08
CA ALA A 298 17.32 -22.80 -12.80
C ALA A 298 18.47 -22.95 -11.82
N ARG A 299 19.32 -23.98 -12.00
CA ARG A 299 20.58 -24.13 -11.25
C ARG A 299 21.72 -23.54 -12.06
N LEU A 300 22.23 -22.38 -11.65
CA LEU A 300 23.33 -21.69 -12.33
C LEU A 300 24.71 -22.14 -11.83
N GLY A 301 24.78 -22.62 -10.59
CA GLY A 301 26.02 -23.08 -9.97
C GLY A 301 25.72 -24.15 -8.93
N GLU A 302 26.76 -24.64 -8.27
CA GLU A 302 26.63 -25.67 -7.23
C GLU A 302 25.68 -25.20 -6.12
N ASN A 303 25.90 -23.96 -5.65
CA ASN A 303 25.21 -23.33 -4.53
C ASN A 303 24.40 -22.08 -4.98
N HIS A 304 23.94 -22.06 -6.25
CA HIS A 304 23.26 -20.92 -6.82
C HIS A 304 22.08 -21.34 -7.70
N PHE A 305 20.89 -20.87 -7.33
CA PHE A 305 19.65 -21.07 -8.06
C PHE A 305 18.94 -19.75 -8.33
N ILE A 306 18.20 -19.70 -9.43
CA ILE A 306 17.26 -18.62 -9.75
C ILE A 306 15.87 -19.22 -9.85
N MET A 307 14.95 -18.73 -9.04
CA MET A 307 13.57 -19.12 -9.03
C MET A 307 12.72 -18.04 -9.72
N THR A 308 11.77 -18.43 -10.55
CA THR A 308 10.71 -17.56 -11.04
C THR A 308 9.38 -17.88 -10.37
N THR A 309 8.52 -16.88 -10.21
CA THR A 309 7.17 -17.00 -9.63
C THR A 309 6.15 -16.32 -10.52
N THR A 310 4.87 -16.56 -10.28
CA THR A 310 3.83 -15.75 -10.95
C THR A 310 3.94 -14.28 -10.52
N THR A 311 3.57 -13.38 -11.41
CA THR A 311 3.68 -11.93 -11.18
C THR A 311 2.95 -11.48 -9.92
N ALA A 312 1.71 -11.93 -9.73
CA ALA A 312 0.87 -11.51 -8.62
C ALA A 312 1.37 -12.04 -7.26
N ASN A 313 1.97 -13.22 -7.26
CA ASN A 313 2.39 -13.91 -6.03
C ASN A 313 3.86 -13.64 -5.65
N ALA A 314 4.62 -12.90 -6.43
CA ALA A 314 6.06 -12.71 -6.18
C ALA A 314 6.40 -12.32 -4.73
N SER A 315 5.66 -11.35 -4.16
CA SER A 315 5.86 -10.92 -2.78
C SER A 315 5.40 -11.96 -1.75
N LEU A 316 4.31 -12.67 -2.04
CA LEU A 316 3.78 -13.71 -1.16
C LEU A 316 4.74 -14.89 -1.08
N VAL A 317 5.25 -15.35 -2.23
CA VAL A 317 6.25 -16.42 -2.31
C VAL A 317 7.51 -16.02 -1.57
N PHE A 318 8.06 -14.82 -1.81
CA PHE A 318 9.26 -14.36 -1.12
C PHE A 318 9.07 -14.34 0.39
N ARG A 319 7.94 -13.86 0.89
CA ARG A 319 7.61 -13.87 2.32
C ARG A 319 7.51 -15.29 2.88
N ASN A 320 6.92 -16.21 2.12
CA ASN A 320 6.84 -17.62 2.54
C ASN A 320 8.24 -18.28 2.61
N LEU A 321 9.09 -18.02 1.61
CA LEU A 321 10.48 -18.50 1.62
C LEU A 321 11.24 -17.97 2.84
N GLU A 322 11.08 -16.69 3.17
CA GLU A 322 11.68 -16.10 4.37
C GLU A 322 11.13 -16.73 5.66
N PHE A 323 9.84 -17.04 5.72
CA PHE A 323 9.25 -17.77 6.85
C PHE A 323 9.85 -19.18 6.99
N VAL A 324 9.93 -19.92 5.89
CA VAL A 324 10.55 -21.26 5.88
C VAL A 324 12.00 -21.19 6.35
N ARG A 325 12.79 -20.26 5.80
CA ARG A 325 14.19 -20.08 6.14
C ARG A 325 14.40 -19.71 7.61
N GLN A 326 13.59 -18.79 8.14
CA GLN A 326 13.80 -18.26 9.48
C GLN A 326 13.15 -19.10 10.58
N CYS A 327 12.04 -19.76 10.30
CA CYS A 327 11.24 -20.42 11.31
C CYS A 327 11.26 -21.96 11.21
N LEU A 328 11.22 -22.51 9.99
CA LEU A 328 11.13 -23.96 9.81
C LEU A 328 12.51 -24.60 9.60
N LEU A 329 13.41 -23.93 8.90
CA LEU A 329 14.76 -24.41 8.57
C LEU A 329 15.85 -23.40 8.96
N PRO A 330 15.89 -22.91 10.20
CA PRO A 330 16.78 -21.81 10.60
C PRO A 330 18.27 -22.15 10.58
N ASN A 331 18.62 -23.43 10.54
CA ASN A 331 20.00 -23.90 10.55
C ASN A 331 20.61 -24.07 9.16
N LEU A 332 19.81 -23.93 8.10
CA LEU A 332 20.32 -24.04 6.74
C LEU A 332 21.06 -22.75 6.31
N ASP A 333 22.17 -22.94 5.65
CA ASP A 333 22.96 -21.86 5.00
C ASP A 333 22.30 -21.49 3.66
N VAL A 334 21.29 -20.59 3.72
CA VAL A 334 20.51 -20.13 2.56
C VAL A 334 20.28 -18.64 2.63
N HIS A 335 20.57 -17.96 1.52
CA HIS A 335 20.36 -16.53 1.32
C HIS A 335 19.36 -16.31 0.19
N LEU A 336 18.36 -15.48 0.44
CA LEU A 336 17.28 -15.16 -0.49
C LEU A 336 17.33 -13.68 -0.86
N ILE A 337 17.34 -13.38 -2.16
CA ILE A 337 17.34 -12.00 -2.66
C ILE A 337 16.25 -11.88 -3.73
N SER A 338 15.31 -10.95 -3.56
CA SER A 338 14.38 -10.61 -4.63
C SER A 338 15.09 -9.78 -5.68
N THR A 339 15.22 -10.33 -6.88
CA THR A 339 15.86 -9.69 -8.04
C THR A 339 14.87 -9.34 -9.15
N THR A 340 13.59 -9.31 -8.83
CA THR A 340 12.51 -9.00 -9.78
C THR A 340 12.76 -7.70 -10.54
N ASP A 341 13.21 -6.66 -9.86
CA ASP A 341 13.45 -5.35 -10.45
C ASP A 341 14.81 -5.21 -11.14
N SER A 342 15.70 -6.16 -10.89
CA SER A 342 17.07 -6.13 -11.42
C SER A 342 17.18 -6.69 -12.84
N TRP A 343 16.19 -7.45 -13.29
CA TRP A 343 16.23 -8.17 -14.55
C TRP A 343 15.00 -7.93 -15.41
N ALA A 344 15.19 -7.38 -16.61
CA ALA A 344 14.19 -7.41 -17.69
C ALA A 344 14.24 -8.75 -18.39
N GLN A 345 13.09 -9.36 -18.71
CA GLN A 345 12.99 -10.70 -19.27
C GLN A 345 11.95 -10.77 -20.37
N TYR A 346 12.31 -11.40 -21.49
CA TYR A 346 11.47 -11.55 -22.65
C TYR A 346 11.37 -13.02 -23.06
N SER A 347 10.15 -13.47 -23.35
CA SER A 347 9.90 -14.75 -24.00
C SER A 347 9.99 -14.58 -25.51
N VAL A 348 10.78 -15.42 -26.17
CA VAL A 348 10.93 -15.50 -27.63
C VAL A 348 10.46 -16.88 -28.04
N ALA A 349 9.30 -16.98 -28.67
CA ALA A 349 8.61 -18.22 -28.93
C ALA A 349 8.29 -18.39 -30.44
N GLY A 350 8.32 -19.60 -30.93
CA GLY A 350 8.00 -19.96 -32.33
C GLY A 350 9.18 -20.65 -33.05
N PRO A 351 8.93 -21.25 -34.23
CA PRO A 351 9.92 -22.04 -34.94
C PRO A 351 11.22 -21.27 -35.28
N ASN A 352 11.15 -19.96 -35.50
CA ASN A 352 12.30 -19.12 -35.78
C ASN A 352 12.97 -18.49 -34.53
N SER A 353 12.49 -18.79 -33.33
CA SER A 353 13.00 -18.20 -32.10
C SER A 353 14.52 -18.37 -31.91
N ARG A 354 15.03 -19.56 -32.18
CA ARG A 354 16.50 -19.81 -32.10
C ARG A 354 17.26 -19.00 -33.15
N ARG A 355 16.77 -18.93 -34.37
CA ARG A 355 17.42 -18.19 -35.46
C ARG A 355 17.50 -16.71 -35.13
N LEU A 356 16.44 -16.16 -34.57
CA LEU A 356 16.41 -14.78 -34.10
C LEU A 356 17.45 -14.56 -32.96
N LEU A 357 17.48 -15.44 -31.96
CA LEU A 357 18.44 -15.32 -30.85
C LEU A 357 19.89 -15.49 -31.30
N GLN A 358 20.18 -16.30 -32.31
CA GLN A 358 21.52 -16.49 -32.90
C GLN A 358 22.08 -15.20 -33.51
N LYS A 359 21.22 -14.23 -33.87
CA LYS A 359 21.65 -12.93 -34.38
C LYS A 359 22.16 -11.98 -33.29
N ILE A 360 21.66 -12.14 -32.08
CA ILE A 360 22.01 -11.25 -30.96
C ILE A 360 22.99 -11.86 -29.97
N VAL A 361 23.09 -13.19 -29.91
CA VAL A 361 24.06 -13.90 -29.04
C VAL A 361 25.46 -13.80 -29.62
N ASP A 362 26.45 -13.38 -28.82
CA ASP A 362 27.83 -13.18 -29.29
C ASP A 362 28.51 -14.48 -29.80
N LYS A 363 28.11 -15.62 -29.25
CA LYS A 363 28.55 -16.95 -29.67
C LYS A 363 27.37 -17.82 -30.11
N PRO A 364 26.87 -17.70 -31.36
CA PRO A 364 25.67 -18.40 -31.82
C PRO A 364 25.73 -19.95 -31.69
N LYS A 365 26.93 -20.53 -31.71
CA LYS A 365 27.13 -21.97 -31.50
C LYS A 365 26.75 -22.45 -30.11
N ASP A 366 26.74 -21.55 -29.11
CA ASP A 366 26.39 -21.91 -27.74
C ASP A 366 24.93 -22.26 -27.58
N ILE A 367 24.07 -21.83 -28.50
CA ILE A 367 22.63 -22.05 -28.46
C ILE A 367 22.09 -22.98 -29.55
N THR A 368 22.96 -23.84 -30.16
CA THR A 368 22.52 -24.93 -31.03
C THR A 368 21.66 -25.94 -30.25
N ASN A 369 21.00 -26.83 -30.94
CA ASN A 369 20.14 -27.83 -30.28
C ASN A 369 20.92 -28.77 -29.35
N GLU A 370 22.12 -29.11 -29.74
CA GLU A 370 23.05 -29.99 -29.03
C GLU A 370 23.64 -29.28 -27.78
N ASN A 371 24.06 -28.04 -27.95
CA ASN A 371 24.74 -27.27 -26.88
C ASN A 371 23.79 -26.64 -25.88
N PHE A 372 22.50 -26.46 -26.30
CA PHE A 372 21.48 -25.84 -25.47
C PHE A 372 20.16 -26.63 -25.60
N PRO A 373 20.08 -27.84 -25.03
CA PRO A 373 18.91 -28.71 -25.11
C PRO A 373 17.71 -28.15 -24.33
N PHE A 374 16.54 -28.74 -24.52
CA PHE A 374 15.34 -28.35 -23.75
C PHE A 374 15.58 -28.41 -22.25
N MET A 375 15.08 -27.43 -21.53
CA MET A 375 15.32 -27.17 -20.09
C MET A 375 16.78 -26.86 -19.75
N ALA A 376 17.59 -26.38 -20.70
CA ALA A 376 18.89 -25.80 -20.42
C ALA A 376 18.78 -24.32 -19.98
N CYS A 377 19.76 -23.88 -19.17
CA CYS A 377 19.98 -22.48 -18.85
C CYS A 377 21.46 -22.16 -18.91
N ARG A 378 21.79 -20.89 -19.17
CA ARG A 378 23.19 -20.43 -19.22
C ARG A 378 23.26 -18.92 -19.05
N GLU A 379 24.32 -18.45 -18.39
CA GLU A 379 24.78 -17.08 -18.51
C GLU A 379 25.69 -16.95 -19.73
N LEU A 380 25.45 -15.96 -20.57
CA LEU A 380 26.14 -15.71 -21.82
C LEU A 380 26.16 -14.20 -22.13
N THR A 381 26.86 -13.81 -23.18
CA THR A 381 26.86 -12.41 -23.64
C THR A 381 26.09 -12.26 -24.95
N ILE A 382 25.47 -11.10 -25.10
CA ILE A 382 24.69 -10.69 -26.27
C ILE A 382 25.05 -9.28 -26.71
N CYS A 383 24.77 -8.95 -27.95
CA CYS A 383 24.90 -7.60 -28.51
C CYS A 383 26.26 -6.94 -28.24
N GLY A 384 27.38 -7.70 -28.33
CA GLY A 384 28.72 -7.18 -28.15
C GLY A 384 29.14 -7.05 -26.68
N GLY A 385 28.68 -7.93 -25.78
CA GLY A 385 29.22 -8.06 -24.43
C GLY A 385 28.25 -7.79 -23.29
N VAL A 386 26.95 -7.56 -23.57
CA VAL A 386 25.94 -7.43 -22.51
C VAL A 386 25.67 -8.80 -21.88
N MET A 387 25.85 -8.92 -20.58
CA MET A 387 25.56 -10.15 -19.84
C MET A 387 24.05 -10.46 -19.88
N ALA A 388 23.72 -11.68 -20.25
CA ALA A 388 22.36 -12.18 -20.28
C ALA A 388 22.24 -13.56 -19.65
N ARG A 389 21.06 -13.87 -19.13
CA ARG A 389 20.63 -15.22 -18.72
C ARG A 389 19.69 -15.76 -19.76
N LEU A 390 19.97 -16.91 -20.30
CA LEU A 390 19.12 -17.57 -21.28
C LEU A 390 18.59 -18.89 -20.74
N PHE A 391 17.27 -19.11 -20.90
CA PHE A 391 16.58 -20.31 -20.48
C PHE A 391 15.82 -20.89 -21.68
N ARG A 392 16.02 -22.18 -21.98
CA ARG A 392 15.24 -22.86 -23.00
C ARG A 392 14.03 -23.55 -22.37
N ILE A 393 13.00 -22.76 -22.18
CA ILE A 393 11.72 -23.16 -21.57
C ILE A 393 10.58 -22.70 -22.46
N SER A 394 9.44 -23.39 -22.42
CA SER A 394 8.30 -23.07 -23.25
C SER A 394 7.01 -23.02 -22.44
N PHE A 395 6.39 -21.86 -22.43
CA PHE A 395 5.04 -21.67 -21.91
C PHE A 395 3.97 -21.89 -23.00
N SER A 396 4.29 -21.51 -24.23
CA SER A 396 3.39 -21.55 -25.40
C SER A 396 3.26 -22.91 -26.09
N GLY A 397 4.11 -23.87 -25.74
CA GLY A 397 4.20 -25.15 -26.47
C GLY A 397 5.15 -25.12 -27.69
N GLU A 398 5.55 -23.93 -28.15
CA GLU A 398 6.49 -23.74 -29.24
C GLU A 398 7.95 -23.95 -28.81
N LEU A 399 8.87 -24.01 -29.78
CA LEU A 399 10.28 -23.78 -29.51
C LEU A 399 10.43 -22.37 -28.89
N ALA A 400 10.79 -22.31 -27.63
CA ALA A 400 10.80 -21.04 -26.92
C ALA A 400 12.01 -20.90 -26.01
N TYR A 401 12.35 -19.65 -25.76
CA TYR A 401 13.39 -19.21 -24.86
C TYR A 401 12.88 -18.04 -24.02
N GLU A 402 13.43 -17.93 -22.81
CA GLU A 402 13.35 -16.70 -22.05
C GLU A 402 14.76 -16.12 -21.92
N ILE A 403 14.91 -14.86 -22.28
CA ILE A 403 16.18 -14.12 -22.21
C ILE A 403 16.03 -12.97 -21.23
N ALA A 404 16.93 -12.91 -20.25
CA ALA A 404 16.95 -11.87 -19.23
C ALA A 404 18.26 -11.07 -19.28
N VAL A 405 18.15 -9.76 -19.16
CA VAL A 405 19.27 -8.82 -19.05
C VAL A 405 19.10 -7.92 -17.83
N PRO A 406 20.16 -7.30 -17.30
CA PRO A 406 20.01 -6.24 -16.30
C PRO A 406 19.02 -5.18 -16.78
N THR A 407 18.15 -4.72 -15.88
CA THR A 407 16.96 -3.88 -16.19
C THR A 407 17.25 -2.68 -17.09
N GLN A 408 18.42 -2.04 -16.92
CA GLN A 408 18.81 -0.89 -17.74
C GLN A 408 18.95 -1.21 -19.25
N TYR A 409 19.17 -2.46 -19.62
CA TYR A 409 19.25 -2.91 -21.01
C TYR A 409 17.91 -3.44 -21.55
N GLY A 410 16.89 -3.52 -20.71
CA GLY A 410 15.62 -4.15 -21.10
C GLY A 410 14.97 -3.51 -22.32
N ASN A 411 14.86 -2.16 -22.34
CA ASN A 411 14.31 -1.45 -23.49
C ASN A 411 15.11 -1.73 -24.78
N ALA A 412 16.43 -1.64 -24.69
CA ALA A 412 17.31 -1.87 -25.84
C ALA A 412 17.22 -3.32 -26.35
N LEU A 413 17.12 -4.29 -25.46
CA LEU A 413 16.94 -5.69 -25.87
C LEU A 413 15.59 -5.93 -26.59
N PHE A 414 14.52 -5.32 -26.09
CA PHE A 414 13.21 -5.44 -26.74
C PHE A 414 13.22 -4.86 -28.15
N ASP A 415 13.82 -3.67 -28.32
CA ASP A 415 14.01 -3.05 -29.63
C ASP A 415 14.89 -3.89 -30.55
N ALA A 416 16.01 -4.45 -30.05
CA ALA A 416 16.91 -5.31 -30.82
C ALA A 416 16.22 -6.59 -31.30
N LEU A 417 15.45 -7.25 -30.39
CA LEU A 417 14.67 -8.45 -30.75
C LEU A 417 13.65 -8.15 -31.85
N LEU A 418 12.96 -7.02 -31.78
CA LEU A 418 11.99 -6.63 -32.79
C LEU A 418 12.65 -6.22 -34.11
N SER A 419 13.80 -5.54 -34.05
CA SER A 419 14.55 -5.12 -35.24
C SER A 419 15.14 -6.31 -35.98
N GLU A 420 15.90 -7.17 -35.29
CA GLU A 420 16.47 -8.38 -35.87
C GLU A 420 15.40 -9.41 -36.26
N GLY A 421 14.24 -9.33 -35.63
CA GLY A 421 13.09 -10.16 -35.92
C GLY A 421 12.33 -9.79 -37.19
N GLN A 422 12.59 -8.63 -37.83
CA GLN A 422 11.86 -8.19 -39.02
C GLN A 422 11.96 -9.18 -40.19
N GLU A 423 13.12 -9.77 -40.43
CA GLU A 423 13.29 -10.77 -41.49
C GLU A 423 12.46 -12.06 -41.26
N PHE A 424 12.06 -12.30 -40.00
CA PHE A 424 11.21 -13.42 -39.60
C PHE A 424 9.75 -13.01 -39.45
N ASN A 425 9.38 -11.78 -39.79
CA ASN A 425 8.08 -11.19 -39.48
C ASN A 425 7.71 -11.34 -37.98
N ALA A 426 8.66 -11.11 -37.08
CA ALA A 426 8.46 -11.21 -35.64
C ALA A 426 7.39 -10.23 -35.17
N VAL A 427 6.51 -10.69 -34.28
CA VAL A 427 5.49 -9.85 -33.67
C VAL A 427 5.67 -9.73 -32.17
N PRO A 428 5.45 -8.56 -31.57
CA PRO A 428 5.19 -8.49 -30.15
C PRO A 428 3.83 -9.12 -29.87
N TYR A 429 3.69 -9.91 -28.80
CA TYR A 429 2.42 -10.45 -28.37
C TYR A 429 2.15 -10.23 -26.90
N GLY A 430 0.87 -10.13 -26.55
CA GLY A 430 0.44 -9.81 -25.21
C GLY A 430 0.04 -11.02 -24.37
N THR A 431 -0.48 -10.72 -23.17
CA THR A 431 -0.88 -11.75 -22.20
C THR A 431 -2.06 -12.60 -22.67
N GLU A 432 -2.96 -12.06 -23.52
CA GLU A 432 -4.07 -12.82 -24.08
C GLU A 432 -3.58 -13.91 -25.04
N ALA A 433 -2.73 -13.56 -26.00
CA ALA A 433 -2.14 -14.54 -26.91
C ALA A 433 -1.28 -15.57 -26.15
N LEU A 434 -0.55 -15.14 -25.11
CA LEU A 434 0.19 -16.04 -24.24
C LEU A 434 -0.74 -17.07 -23.57
N GLY A 435 -1.89 -16.63 -23.07
CA GLY A 435 -2.91 -17.47 -22.44
C GLY A 435 -3.52 -18.47 -23.42
N VAL A 436 -3.87 -18.03 -24.63
CA VAL A 436 -4.40 -18.91 -25.70
C VAL A 436 -3.39 -20.00 -26.04
N MET A 437 -2.15 -19.63 -26.34
CA MET A 437 -1.10 -20.60 -26.71
C MET A 437 -0.80 -21.60 -25.58
N ARG A 438 -0.94 -21.19 -24.32
CA ARG A 438 -0.79 -22.09 -23.15
C ARG A 438 -1.90 -23.16 -23.14
N ILE A 439 -3.13 -22.78 -23.44
CA ILE A 439 -4.27 -23.70 -23.42
C ILE A 439 -4.18 -24.70 -24.59
N GLU A 440 -3.68 -24.24 -25.72
CA GLU A 440 -3.50 -25.08 -26.91
C GLU A 440 -2.30 -26.03 -26.88
N LYS A 441 -1.41 -25.85 -25.90
CA LYS A 441 -0.14 -26.59 -25.74
C LYS A 441 -0.30 -28.10 -25.67
#